data_e02cc601fcd1de3d466d2f121873763d
#
_entry.id   e02cc601fcd1de3d466d2f121873763d
#
_cell.length_a   1.000
_cell.length_b   1.000
_cell.length_c   1.000
_cell.angle_alpha   90.00
_cell.angle_beta   90.00
_cell.angle_gamma   90.00
#
_symmetry.space_group_name_H-M   'P 1'
#
loop_
_entity.id
_entity.type
_entity.pdbx_description
1 polymer ?
#
loop_
_entity_poly.entity_id
_entity_poly.type
_entity_poly.pdbx_seq_one_letter_code
_entity_poly.pdbx_strand_id
1 'polypeptide(L)'
;LSDGCSAGDYAERDEESCRDVEVVDGVIRARPMRSRRHQRITRRLSYELESACGSDLAVEFDVDLRLRDVPLLNRRPDLVVYDADLPTDAVLRPEHCRLVVEVMSPGSITVDQIDKPAEYAAAGIPQFWRVENTTDEVGGLTVFCYRLDATTRSYVPTGAHQGTFQVVTPVEVSLELKTLL
;
A
#
# COMPACT_ATOMS: atom_id res chain seq x y z
N LEU A 1 -17.11 19.20 -20.81
CA LEU A 1 -16.78 18.12 -19.86
C LEU A 1 -15.45 17.58 -20.33
N SER A 2 -14.36 17.86 -19.61
CA SER A 2 -13.08 17.23 -19.93
C SER A 2 -13.22 15.76 -19.58
N ASP A 3 -13.14 14.90 -20.57
CA ASP A 3 -13.04 13.45 -20.35
C ASP A 3 -11.78 13.21 -19.51
N GLY A 4 -11.95 12.64 -18.31
CA GLY A 4 -10.85 12.31 -17.42
C GLY A 4 -9.96 11.22 -18.06
N CYS A 5 -8.77 11.00 -17.49
CA CYS A 5 -7.86 9.94 -17.90
C CYS A 5 -8.55 8.59 -17.77
N SER A 6 -8.73 7.88 -18.88
CA SER A 6 -9.24 6.51 -18.90
C SER A 6 -8.14 5.49 -18.63
N ALA A 7 -8.52 4.23 -18.42
CA ALA A 7 -7.57 3.13 -18.27
C ALA A 7 -6.72 2.92 -19.54
N GLY A 8 -7.31 3.17 -20.73
CA GLY A 8 -6.60 3.13 -22.00
C GLY A 8 -5.58 4.25 -22.13
N ASP A 9 -5.99 5.49 -21.85
CA ASP A 9 -5.09 6.65 -21.88
C ASP A 9 -3.91 6.49 -20.91
N TYR A 10 -4.15 5.87 -19.75
CA TYR A 10 -3.09 5.60 -18.77
C TYR A 10 -2.13 4.51 -19.26
N ALA A 11 -2.64 3.45 -19.88
CA ALA A 11 -1.83 2.35 -20.41
C ALA A 11 -0.94 2.74 -21.60
N GLU A 12 -1.33 3.79 -22.35
CA GLU A 12 -0.54 4.33 -23.46
C GLU A 12 0.59 5.28 -23.01
N ARG A 13 0.63 5.65 -21.73
CA ARG A 13 1.69 6.51 -21.18
C ARG A 13 2.97 5.72 -20.97
N ASP A 14 4.11 6.39 -21.15
CA ASP A 14 5.41 5.80 -20.81
C ASP A 14 5.58 5.66 -19.29
N GLU A 15 6.39 4.69 -18.87
CA GLU A 15 6.65 4.40 -17.45
C GLU A 15 7.19 5.62 -16.69
N GLU A 16 8.00 6.45 -17.33
CA GLU A 16 8.59 7.61 -16.69
C GLU A 16 7.54 8.65 -16.32
N SER A 17 6.57 8.87 -17.20
CA SER A 17 5.41 9.76 -16.96
C SER A 17 4.45 9.23 -15.88
N CYS A 18 4.44 7.92 -15.64
CA CYS A 18 3.57 7.28 -14.65
C CYS A 18 4.21 7.10 -13.28
N ARG A 19 5.54 7.21 -13.18
CA ARG A 19 6.30 6.88 -11.96
C ARG A 19 5.87 7.66 -10.71
N ASP A 20 5.58 8.94 -10.86
CA ASP A 20 5.30 9.84 -9.74
C ASP A 20 3.86 10.37 -9.74
N VAL A 21 2.93 9.60 -10.29
CA VAL A 21 1.51 9.98 -10.35
C VAL A 21 0.60 8.86 -9.86
N GLU A 22 -0.57 9.25 -9.43
CA GLU A 22 -1.75 8.40 -9.21
C GLU A 22 -2.90 8.95 -10.04
N VAL A 23 -3.91 8.14 -10.33
CA VAL A 23 -5.14 8.61 -10.96
C VAL A 23 -6.29 8.41 -10.00
N VAL A 24 -6.98 9.49 -9.67
CA VAL A 24 -8.10 9.49 -8.74
C VAL A 24 -9.33 10.02 -9.46
N ASP A 25 -10.31 9.16 -9.66
CA ASP A 25 -11.55 9.47 -10.40
C ASP A 25 -11.29 10.08 -11.79
N GLY A 26 -10.30 9.50 -12.50
CA GLY A 26 -9.87 9.99 -13.81
C GLY A 26 -8.97 11.23 -13.78
N VAL A 27 -8.63 11.75 -12.61
CA VAL A 27 -7.75 12.93 -12.46
C VAL A 27 -6.33 12.48 -12.10
N ILE A 28 -5.35 12.86 -12.92
CA ILE A 28 -3.94 12.59 -12.63
C ILE A 28 -3.47 13.52 -11.51
N ARG A 29 -2.88 12.92 -10.49
CA ARG A 29 -2.35 13.61 -9.30
C ARG A 29 -0.88 13.27 -9.11
N ALA A 30 -0.04 14.28 -8.92
CA ALA A 30 1.35 14.08 -8.55
C ALA A 30 1.45 13.54 -7.12
N ARG A 31 2.35 12.60 -6.92
CA ARG A 31 2.68 12.05 -5.60
C ARG A 31 3.72 12.93 -4.91
N PRO A 32 3.64 13.10 -3.59
CA PRO A 32 4.67 13.83 -2.85
C PRO A 32 6.00 13.06 -2.86
N MET A 33 7.10 13.79 -2.85
CA MET A 33 8.44 13.20 -2.73
C MET A 33 8.59 12.45 -1.41
N ARG A 34 9.14 11.24 -1.48
CA ARG A 34 9.40 10.39 -0.32
C ARG A 34 10.73 10.71 0.33
N SER A 35 10.76 10.83 1.65
CA SER A 35 11.98 11.05 2.40
C SER A 35 12.89 9.81 2.37
N ARG A 36 14.21 10.01 2.61
CA ARG A 36 15.15 8.88 2.73
C ARG A 36 14.76 7.89 3.83
N ARG A 37 14.16 8.36 4.93
CA ARG A 37 13.66 7.52 6.02
C ARG A 37 12.50 6.66 5.53
N HIS A 38 11.51 7.25 4.85
CA HIS A 38 10.40 6.53 4.24
C HIS A 38 10.91 5.42 3.30
N GLN A 39 11.78 5.75 2.35
CA GLN A 39 12.34 4.77 1.41
C GLN A 39 13.10 3.63 2.12
N ARG A 40 13.82 3.94 3.21
CA ARG A 40 14.53 2.93 4.00
C ARG A 40 13.56 1.98 4.68
N ILE A 41 12.51 2.50 5.34
CA ILE A 41 11.48 1.70 6.01
C ILE A 41 10.79 0.79 4.98
N THR A 42 10.32 1.36 3.87
CA THR A 42 9.65 0.60 2.80
C THR A 42 10.53 -0.53 2.29
N ARG A 43 11.79 -0.24 1.94
CA ARG A 43 12.72 -1.25 1.43
C ARG A 43 13.04 -2.36 2.44
N ARG A 44 13.23 -2.03 3.73
CA ARG A 44 13.54 -3.04 4.75
C ARG A 44 12.31 -3.88 5.06
N LEU A 45 11.14 -3.26 5.16
CA LEU A 45 9.89 -3.97 5.38
C LEU A 45 9.54 -4.89 4.18
N SER A 46 9.79 -4.45 2.94
CA SER A 46 9.58 -5.32 1.77
C SER A 46 10.45 -6.58 1.84
N TYR A 47 11.71 -6.46 2.24
CA TYR A 47 12.61 -7.61 2.41
C TYR A 47 12.12 -8.60 3.48
N GLU A 48 11.66 -8.09 4.62
CA GLU A 48 11.11 -8.94 5.70
C GLU A 48 9.84 -9.67 5.23
N LEU A 49 8.94 -8.96 4.53
CA LEU A 49 7.73 -9.54 3.97
C LEU A 49 8.05 -10.58 2.89
N GLU A 50 8.94 -10.25 1.95
CA GLU A 50 9.34 -11.18 0.87
C GLU A 50 9.94 -12.46 1.44
N SER A 51 10.79 -12.34 2.49
CA SER A 51 11.37 -13.49 3.17
C SER A 51 10.33 -14.39 3.84
N ALA A 52 9.17 -13.83 4.19
CA ALA A 52 8.06 -14.53 4.85
C ALA A 52 7.02 -15.11 3.89
N CYS A 53 6.97 -14.66 2.63
CA CYS A 53 5.89 -14.99 1.69
C CYS A 53 5.88 -16.44 1.19
N GLY A 54 7.00 -17.14 1.22
CA GLY A 54 7.10 -18.48 0.60
C GLY A 54 6.98 -18.42 -0.93
N SER A 55 6.38 -19.47 -1.54
CA SER A 55 6.23 -19.57 -3.00
C SER A 55 4.91 -19.02 -3.56
N ASP A 56 3.92 -18.84 -2.72
CA ASP A 56 2.55 -18.57 -3.14
C ASP A 56 2.21 -17.08 -3.16
N LEU A 57 3.02 -16.27 -2.49
CA LEU A 57 2.87 -14.84 -2.38
C LEU A 57 4.15 -14.12 -2.84
N ALA A 58 3.96 -12.94 -3.38
CA ALA A 58 5.02 -12.02 -3.78
C ALA A 58 4.82 -10.64 -3.15
N VAL A 59 5.90 -9.86 -3.10
CA VAL A 59 5.89 -8.49 -2.59
C VAL A 59 6.40 -7.55 -3.66
N GLU A 60 5.65 -6.48 -3.90
CA GLU A 60 6.11 -5.37 -4.74
C GLU A 60 6.00 -4.06 -3.99
N PHE A 61 6.87 -3.11 -4.35
CA PHE A 61 6.84 -1.76 -3.84
C PHE A 61 6.71 -0.75 -4.98
N ASP A 62 5.99 0.32 -4.70
CA ASP A 62 5.82 1.42 -5.67
C ASP A 62 5.23 0.97 -7.02
N VAL A 63 4.28 0.03 -6.99
CA VAL A 63 3.60 -0.54 -8.16
C VAL A 63 2.20 0.04 -8.32
N ASP A 64 1.73 0.12 -9.55
CA ASP A 64 0.37 0.51 -9.86
C ASP A 64 -0.62 -0.55 -9.40
N LEU A 65 -1.58 -0.14 -8.58
CA LEU A 65 -2.72 -0.94 -8.14
C LEU A 65 -4.00 -0.32 -8.68
N ARG A 66 -4.62 -1.02 -9.63
CA ARG A 66 -5.84 -0.57 -10.28
C ARG A 66 -7.07 -1.00 -9.49
N LEU A 67 -7.64 -0.06 -8.73
CA LEU A 67 -8.81 -0.31 -7.90
C LEU A 67 -10.12 -0.27 -8.69
N ARG A 68 -10.18 0.51 -9.78
CA ARG A 68 -11.38 0.69 -10.60
C ARG A 68 -11.01 1.22 -11.99
N ASP A 69 -11.73 0.75 -13.04
CA ASP A 69 -11.49 1.19 -14.42
C ASP A 69 -12.29 2.44 -14.81
N VAL A 70 -13.51 2.61 -14.26
CA VAL A 70 -14.40 3.74 -14.66
C VAL A 70 -15.16 4.29 -13.45
N PRO A 71 -14.98 5.57 -13.10
CA PRO A 71 -13.85 6.41 -13.50
C PRO A 71 -12.55 5.78 -12.99
N LEU A 72 -11.44 5.97 -13.70
CA LEU A 72 -10.17 5.33 -13.37
C LEU A 72 -9.70 5.72 -11.96
N LEU A 73 -9.46 4.71 -11.14
CA LEU A 73 -8.84 4.83 -9.82
C LEU A 73 -7.61 3.91 -9.78
N ASN A 74 -6.44 4.51 -9.87
CA ASN A 74 -5.16 3.83 -9.87
C ASN A 74 -4.29 4.44 -8.78
N ARG A 75 -3.99 3.65 -7.75
CA ARG A 75 -3.13 4.03 -6.62
C ARG A 75 -1.77 3.37 -6.75
N ARG A 76 -0.78 3.94 -6.06
CA ARG A 76 0.56 3.36 -5.93
C ARG A 76 0.91 3.23 -4.45
N PRO A 77 0.47 2.15 -3.81
CA PRO A 77 0.81 1.88 -2.41
C PRO A 77 2.32 1.71 -2.23
N ASP A 78 2.79 1.90 -1.00
CA ASP A 78 4.20 1.73 -0.70
C ASP A 78 4.65 0.28 -0.80
N LEU A 79 3.79 -0.67 -0.37
CA LEU A 79 4.00 -2.11 -0.51
C LEU A 79 2.68 -2.83 -0.78
N VAL A 80 2.74 -3.90 -1.56
CA VAL A 80 1.64 -4.85 -1.79
C VAL A 80 2.16 -6.27 -1.64
N VAL A 81 1.42 -7.09 -0.89
CA VAL A 81 1.58 -8.56 -0.90
C VAL A 81 0.45 -9.12 -1.75
N TYR A 82 0.78 -9.93 -2.75
CA TYR A 82 -0.16 -10.42 -3.75
C TYR A 82 0.15 -11.87 -4.16
N ASP A 83 -0.75 -12.49 -4.92
CA ASP A 83 -0.61 -13.87 -5.40
C ASP A 83 0.55 -13.98 -6.40
N ALA A 84 1.53 -14.85 -6.12
CA ALA A 84 2.77 -14.98 -6.91
C ALA A 84 2.57 -15.55 -8.31
N ASP A 85 1.42 -16.14 -8.60
CA ASP A 85 1.06 -16.69 -9.93
C ASP A 85 0.56 -15.63 -10.92
N LEU A 86 0.42 -14.37 -10.47
CA LEU A 86 0.05 -13.27 -11.36
C LEU A 86 1.16 -13.02 -12.40
N PRO A 87 0.86 -13.07 -13.71
CA PRO A 87 1.85 -12.76 -14.74
C PRO A 87 2.47 -11.37 -14.57
N THR A 88 3.78 -11.25 -14.81
CA THR A 88 4.56 -10.03 -14.54
C THR A 88 4.06 -8.79 -15.30
N ASP A 89 3.45 -8.99 -16.47
CA ASP A 89 2.88 -7.94 -17.31
C ASP A 89 1.38 -7.71 -17.08
N ALA A 90 0.77 -8.47 -16.15
CA ALA A 90 -0.62 -8.29 -15.80
C ALA A 90 -0.83 -7.04 -14.93
N VAL A 91 -1.99 -6.42 -15.09
CA VAL A 91 -2.39 -5.29 -14.22
C VAL A 91 -2.71 -5.82 -12.83
N LEU A 92 -2.01 -5.33 -11.83
CA LEU A 92 -2.30 -5.66 -10.43
C LEU A 92 -3.65 -5.05 -10.02
N ARG A 93 -4.54 -5.91 -9.49
CA ARG A 93 -5.91 -5.57 -9.09
C ARG A 93 -6.21 -6.04 -7.66
N PRO A 94 -7.27 -5.53 -7.01
CA PRO A 94 -7.62 -5.87 -5.63
C PRO A 94 -7.80 -7.38 -5.38
N GLU A 95 -8.33 -8.12 -6.33
CA GLU A 95 -8.55 -9.57 -6.22
C GLU A 95 -7.27 -10.38 -6.07
N HIS A 96 -6.15 -9.85 -6.56
CA HIS A 96 -4.83 -10.48 -6.41
C HIS A 96 -4.16 -10.13 -5.08
N CYS A 97 -4.61 -9.05 -4.43
CA CYS A 97 -3.94 -8.51 -3.24
C CYS A 97 -4.36 -9.22 -1.95
N ARG A 98 -3.39 -9.46 -1.08
CA ARG A 98 -3.59 -9.99 0.28
C ARG A 98 -3.39 -8.93 1.35
N LEU A 99 -2.50 -7.98 1.08
CA LEU A 99 -2.16 -6.89 1.98
C LEU A 99 -1.70 -5.67 1.18
N VAL A 100 -2.13 -4.50 1.62
CA VAL A 100 -1.54 -3.21 1.22
C VAL A 100 -0.92 -2.56 2.46
N VAL A 101 0.27 -1.97 2.28
CA VAL A 101 0.97 -1.24 3.33
C VAL A 101 1.25 0.19 2.87
N GLU A 102 0.92 1.15 3.72
CA GLU A 102 1.29 2.56 3.56
C GLU A 102 2.23 3.01 4.69
N VAL A 103 3.36 3.60 4.32
CA VAL A 103 4.34 4.17 5.25
C VAL A 103 4.12 5.68 5.29
N MET A 104 3.59 6.17 6.40
CA MET A 104 3.19 7.57 6.53
C MET A 104 4.40 8.50 6.62
N SER A 105 4.35 9.60 5.89
CA SER A 105 5.30 10.71 6.00
C SER A 105 4.69 11.85 6.83
N PRO A 106 5.48 12.58 7.63
CA PRO A 106 4.99 13.76 8.33
C PRO A 106 4.60 14.84 7.30
N GLY A 107 3.36 14.95 6.93
CA GLY A 107 2.86 15.94 5.95
C GLY A 107 1.82 15.41 4.96
N SER A 108 1.64 14.09 4.84
CA SER A 108 0.60 13.49 3.99
C SER A 108 -0.68 13.17 4.77
N ILE A 109 -0.90 13.87 5.88
CA ILE A 109 -1.79 13.44 6.99
C ILE A 109 -3.27 13.30 6.61
N THR A 110 -3.79 13.96 5.58
CA THR A 110 -5.26 14.00 5.41
C THR A 110 -5.79 13.08 4.32
N VAL A 111 -5.19 13.05 3.16
CA VAL A 111 -5.70 12.28 2.01
C VAL A 111 -5.33 10.80 2.13
N ASP A 112 -4.11 10.51 2.53
CA ASP A 112 -3.60 9.14 2.62
C ASP A 112 -4.10 8.38 3.86
N GLN A 113 -4.52 9.08 4.92
CA GLN A 113 -5.02 8.43 6.14
C GLN A 113 -6.51 8.10 6.10
N ILE A 114 -7.30 8.78 5.29
CA ILE A 114 -8.75 8.61 5.25
C ILE A 114 -9.20 8.00 3.92
N ASP A 115 -8.79 8.59 2.81
CA ASP A 115 -9.30 8.23 1.49
C ASP A 115 -8.76 6.87 1.02
N LYS A 116 -7.44 6.67 1.05
CA LYS A 116 -6.82 5.42 0.58
C LYS A 116 -7.30 4.18 1.33
N PRO A 117 -7.32 4.14 2.69
CA PRO A 117 -7.86 2.98 3.39
C PRO A 117 -9.33 2.69 3.05
N ALA A 118 -10.15 3.72 2.88
CA ALA A 118 -11.55 3.55 2.49
C ALA A 118 -11.68 2.99 1.07
N GLU A 119 -10.85 3.45 0.14
CA GLU A 119 -10.80 2.95 -1.25
C GLU A 119 -10.32 1.49 -1.31
N TYR A 120 -9.27 1.13 -0.56
CA TYR A 120 -8.78 -0.25 -0.48
C TYR A 120 -9.82 -1.19 0.13
N ALA A 121 -10.51 -0.74 1.19
CA ALA A 121 -11.60 -1.52 1.81
C ALA A 121 -12.79 -1.68 0.86
N ALA A 122 -13.21 -0.61 0.18
CA ALA A 122 -14.28 -0.66 -0.82
C ALA A 122 -13.91 -1.57 -2.00
N ALA A 123 -12.65 -1.62 -2.40
CA ALA A 123 -12.13 -2.52 -3.43
C ALA A 123 -12.04 -3.99 -2.97
N GLY A 124 -12.13 -4.26 -1.66
CA GLY A 124 -12.19 -5.62 -1.13
C GLY A 124 -10.82 -6.20 -0.73
N ILE A 125 -9.79 -5.38 -0.58
CA ILE A 125 -8.46 -5.85 -0.17
C ILE A 125 -8.53 -6.35 1.28
N PRO A 126 -8.09 -7.60 1.58
CA PRO A 126 -8.36 -8.24 2.88
C PRO A 126 -7.70 -7.57 4.07
N GLN A 127 -6.48 -7.05 3.89
CA GLN A 127 -5.68 -6.48 4.97
C GLN A 127 -5.00 -5.18 4.57
N PHE A 128 -4.87 -4.30 5.55
CA PHE A 128 -4.19 -3.03 5.41
C PHE A 128 -3.30 -2.77 6.63
N TRP A 129 -2.05 -2.37 6.40
CA TRP A 129 -1.16 -1.91 7.46
C TRP A 129 -0.76 -0.46 7.22
N ARG A 130 -0.72 0.30 8.30
CA ARG A 130 -0.24 1.67 8.32
C ARG A 130 0.96 1.77 9.24
N VAL A 131 2.08 2.19 8.69
CA VAL A 131 3.34 2.38 9.42
C VAL A 131 3.53 3.87 9.69
N GLU A 132 3.58 4.26 10.95
CA GLU A 132 3.73 5.65 11.37
C GLU A 132 4.99 5.84 12.20
N ASN A 133 5.59 7.04 12.09
CA ASN A 133 6.61 7.44 13.05
C ASN A 133 5.94 7.76 14.39
N THR A 134 6.48 7.24 15.48
CA THR A 134 6.08 7.67 16.80
C THR A 134 6.53 9.11 17.04
N THR A 135 5.76 9.86 17.80
CA THR A 135 6.05 11.26 18.14
C THR A 135 6.97 11.40 19.35
N ASP A 136 7.44 10.28 19.92
CA ASP A 136 8.35 10.27 21.06
C ASP A 136 9.78 10.73 20.64
N GLU A 137 10.54 11.19 21.61
CA GLU A 137 11.90 11.70 21.41
C GLU A 137 12.87 10.65 20.84
N VAL A 138 12.53 9.38 20.91
CA VAL A 138 13.33 8.24 20.42
C VAL A 138 13.07 7.96 18.94
N GLY A 139 12.00 8.51 18.37
CA GLY A 139 11.70 8.41 16.92
C GLY A 139 11.43 6.99 16.44
N GLY A 140 10.67 6.21 17.20
CA GLY A 140 10.28 4.84 16.87
C GLY A 140 9.26 4.73 15.75
N LEU A 141 8.76 3.51 15.53
CA LEU A 141 7.69 3.19 14.61
C LEU A 141 6.51 2.55 15.35
N THR A 142 5.30 2.81 14.84
CA THR A 142 4.09 2.08 15.18
C THR A 142 3.51 1.48 13.92
N VAL A 143 3.16 0.20 13.95
CA VAL A 143 2.43 -0.47 12.87
C VAL A 143 1.01 -0.72 13.33
N PHE A 144 0.06 -0.11 12.66
CA PHE A 144 -1.37 -0.34 12.85
C PHE A 144 -1.85 -1.36 11.82
N CYS A 145 -2.44 -2.44 12.28
CA CYS A 145 -2.98 -3.51 11.45
C CYS A 145 -4.49 -3.47 11.41
N TYR A 146 -5.03 -3.68 10.21
CA TYR A 146 -6.47 -3.66 9.95
C TYR A 146 -6.87 -4.86 9.09
N ARG A 147 -8.08 -5.35 9.30
CA ARG A 147 -8.70 -6.38 8.49
C ARG A 147 -10.03 -5.88 7.92
N LEU A 148 -10.32 -6.27 6.70
CA LEU A 148 -11.59 -5.95 6.05
C LEU A 148 -12.75 -6.67 6.76
N ASP A 149 -13.76 -5.89 7.16
CA ASP A 149 -15.08 -6.42 7.46
C ASP A 149 -15.87 -6.49 6.15
N ALA A 150 -16.14 -7.71 5.68
CA ALA A 150 -16.79 -7.94 4.40
C ALA A 150 -18.25 -7.43 4.37
N THR A 151 -18.91 -7.31 5.52
CA THR A 151 -20.29 -6.82 5.62
C THR A 151 -20.35 -5.32 5.46
N THR A 152 -19.49 -4.59 6.15
CA THR A 152 -19.49 -3.13 6.14
C THR A 152 -18.60 -2.55 5.05
N ARG A 153 -17.73 -3.37 4.42
CA ARG A 153 -16.70 -2.95 3.46
C ARG A 153 -15.79 -1.87 4.03
N SER A 154 -15.48 -2.02 5.32
CA SER A 154 -14.62 -1.10 6.06
C SER A 154 -13.53 -1.86 6.80
N TYR A 155 -12.41 -1.19 7.05
CA TYR A 155 -11.35 -1.79 7.86
C TYR A 155 -11.65 -1.68 9.35
N VAL A 156 -11.49 -2.80 10.07
CA VAL A 156 -11.52 -2.86 11.53
C VAL A 156 -10.10 -3.07 12.07
N PRO A 157 -9.70 -2.37 13.13
CA PRO A 157 -8.37 -2.52 13.71
C PRO A 157 -8.21 -3.92 14.32
N THR A 158 -7.05 -4.53 14.09
CA THR A 158 -6.69 -5.83 14.66
C THR A 158 -5.49 -5.76 15.58
N GLY A 159 -4.71 -4.68 15.53
CA GLY A 159 -3.58 -4.47 16.42
C GLY A 159 -2.87 -3.14 16.17
N ALA A 160 -2.12 -2.71 17.18
CA ALA A 160 -1.14 -1.64 17.11
C ALA A 160 0.14 -2.12 17.80
N HIS A 161 1.24 -2.09 17.08
CA HIS A 161 2.51 -2.68 17.53
C HIS A 161 3.60 -1.62 17.62
N GLN A 162 4.31 -1.62 18.73
CA GLN A 162 5.51 -0.83 18.98
C GLN A 162 6.61 -1.76 19.50
N GLY A 163 7.86 -1.44 19.21
CA GLY A 163 8.99 -2.31 19.58
C GLY A 163 9.01 -3.58 18.74
N THR A 164 8.42 -4.67 19.21
CA THR A 164 8.29 -5.94 18.49
C THR A 164 6.99 -5.94 17.66
N PHE A 165 7.12 -6.26 16.39
CA PHE A 165 6.00 -6.48 15.47
C PHE A 165 5.86 -7.97 15.19
N GLN A 166 4.71 -8.54 15.54
CA GLN A 166 4.44 -9.95 15.32
C GLN A 166 3.02 -10.14 14.82
N VAL A 167 2.89 -10.78 13.67
CA VAL A 167 1.61 -11.14 13.01
C VAL A 167 1.74 -12.50 12.34
N VAL A 168 0.62 -13.16 12.12
CA VAL A 168 0.56 -14.48 11.46
C VAL A 168 -0.14 -14.44 10.09
N THR A 169 -0.82 -13.33 9.77
CA THR A 169 -1.58 -13.18 8.52
C THR A 169 -1.34 -11.80 7.90
N PRO A 170 -1.28 -11.69 6.55
CA PRO A 170 -1.39 -12.75 5.54
C PRO A 170 -0.13 -13.62 5.47
N VAL A 171 0.96 -13.19 6.10
CA VAL A 171 2.23 -13.90 6.23
C VAL A 171 2.69 -13.84 7.69
N GLU A 172 3.43 -14.85 8.13
CA GLU A 172 3.99 -14.87 9.48
C GLU A 172 5.25 -14.02 9.53
N VAL A 173 5.19 -12.89 10.24
CA VAL A 173 6.29 -11.94 10.42
C VAL A 173 6.54 -11.70 11.90
N SER A 174 7.80 -11.74 12.31
CA SER A 174 8.25 -11.35 13.64
C SER A 174 9.55 -10.55 13.52
N LEU A 175 9.51 -9.25 13.86
CA LEU A 175 10.68 -8.38 13.76
C LEU A 175 10.65 -7.26 14.82
N GLU A 176 11.82 -6.73 15.11
CA GLU A 176 11.97 -5.53 15.93
C GLU A 176 11.84 -4.28 15.02
N LEU A 177 10.83 -3.43 15.26
CA LEU A 177 10.55 -2.26 14.39
C LEU A 177 11.73 -1.29 14.26
N LYS A 178 12.62 -1.24 15.27
CA LYS A 178 13.86 -0.43 15.19
C LYS A 178 14.79 -0.87 14.06
N THR A 179 14.71 -2.13 13.60
CA THR A 179 15.54 -2.62 12.50
C THR A 179 15.15 -2.02 11.16
N LEU A 180 13.94 -1.46 11.04
CA LEU A 180 13.45 -0.78 9.85
C LEU A 180 13.97 0.66 9.73
N LEU A 181 14.50 1.24 10.80
CA LEU A 181 15.02 2.61 10.86
C LEU A 181 16.51 2.70 10.41
#